data_0f06fd54255aed04e445b62fabd7dddf
#
_entry.id   0f06fd54255aed04e445b62fabd7dddf
#
_cell.length_a   1.000
_cell.length_b   1.000
_cell.length_c   1.000
_cell.angle_alpha   90.00
_cell.angle_beta   90.00
_cell.angle_gamma   90.00
#
_symmetry.space_group_name_H-M   'P 1'
#
loop_
_entity.id
_entity.type
_entity.pdbx_description
1 polymer ?
#
loop_
_entity_poly.entity_id
_entity_poly.type
_entity_poly.pdbx_seq_one_letter_code
_entity_poly.pdbx_strand_id
1 'polypeptide(L)'
;MEKNRWGIIYGSHAGLKKSAKRWAAIRKYIEKRGVEYDFVQSEGYGSVERLSKMLCDNNYHTIVVVGNDSALNEALNGICRSESLPEDFALGLIPNGIGNDFARFWGVGVDDYKKTVDRIIARKTRIIDVGVCVYTDEDNVPVRRYFLNCVNIGLGARLIDITSKATRLMGSKRLSVIPVAIANVFERKSFNVHIKAETEDIQGEVMSICIGNCIGYGQTPNSVPYNFMLDVSVVTRPKWWQLLEGFYLLGKGKFLNYKNVHPYRVHKVEVMDAGKAKVSLDGCILDAKNLTPMRVEIMPEYLNYII
;
A
#
# COMPACT_ATOMS: atom_id res chain seq x y z
N MET A 1 -29.20 -8.95 -1.09
CA MET A 1 -28.44 -9.40 -2.30
C MET A 1 -28.04 -10.85 -2.17
N GLU A 2 -27.85 -11.55 -3.29
CA GLU A 2 -27.34 -12.92 -3.22
C GLU A 2 -25.93 -12.94 -2.62
N LYS A 3 -25.75 -13.77 -1.60
CA LYS A 3 -24.51 -13.86 -0.78
C LYS A 3 -23.24 -14.13 -1.60
N ASN A 4 -23.37 -14.66 -2.82
CA ASN A 4 -22.27 -15.08 -3.70
C ASN A 4 -21.91 -14.05 -4.79
N ARG A 5 -22.63 -12.93 -4.90
CA ARG A 5 -22.38 -11.91 -5.92
C ARG A 5 -21.21 -11.03 -5.55
N TRP A 6 -20.28 -10.86 -6.47
CA TRP A 6 -19.10 -10.02 -6.23
C TRP A 6 -19.35 -8.57 -6.62
N GLY A 7 -18.89 -7.62 -5.79
CA GLY A 7 -18.69 -6.23 -6.16
C GLY A 7 -17.27 -6.03 -6.70
N ILE A 8 -17.10 -5.87 -8.01
CA ILE A 8 -15.78 -5.68 -8.61
C ILE A 8 -15.51 -4.20 -8.85
N ILE A 9 -14.36 -3.72 -8.34
CA ILE A 9 -13.87 -2.36 -8.61
C ILE A 9 -12.67 -2.46 -9.54
N TYR A 10 -12.80 -1.94 -10.75
CA TYR A 10 -11.69 -1.84 -11.68
C TYR A 10 -10.98 -0.49 -11.51
N GLY A 11 -9.78 -0.54 -10.94
CA GLY A 11 -8.89 0.62 -10.79
C GLY A 11 -8.20 0.95 -12.11
N SER A 12 -8.74 1.90 -12.87
CA SER A 12 -8.22 2.27 -14.20
C SER A 12 -6.93 3.09 -14.17
N HIS A 13 -6.38 3.37 -12.99
CA HIS A 13 -5.21 4.25 -12.77
C HIS A 13 -3.95 3.87 -13.56
N ALA A 14 -3.93 2.70 -14.13
CA ALA A 14 -2.75 2.23 -14.84
C ALA A 14 -2.69 2.69 -16.31
N GLY A 15 -3.68 3.39 -16.88
CA GLY A 15 -3.66 4.05 -18.22
C GLY A 15 -3.04 3.24 -19.38
N LEU A 16 -2.66 1.98 -19.12
CA LEU A 16 -1.90 1.14 -20.01
C LEU A 16 -2.85 0.27 -20.83
N LYS A 17 -2.65 0.29 -22.13
CA LYS A 17 -3.33 -0.66 -23.06
C LYS A 17 -3.23 -2.12 -22.56
N LYS A 18 -2.10 -2.51 -21.93
CA LYS A 18 -1.92 -3.83 -21.32
C LYS A 18 -2.90 -4.10 -20.17
N SER A 19 -3.16 -3.12 -19.30
CA SER A 19 -4.09 -3.26 -18.17
C SER A 19 -5.52 -3.47 -18.65
N ALA A 20 -5.98 -2.70 -19.65
CA ALA A 20 -7.31 -2.87 -20.23
C ALA A 20 -7.47 -4.23 -20.95
N LYS A 21 -6.45 -4.66 -21.72
CA LYS A 21 -6.46 -5.99 -22.35
C LYS A 21 -6.52 -7.12 -21.33
N ARG A 22 -5.78 -6.98 -20.23
CA ARG A 22 -5.80 -7.96 -19.13
C ARG A 22 -7.17 -7.97 -18.43
N TRP A 23 -7.76 -6.80 -18.18
CA TRP A 23 -9.09 -6.71 -17.62
C TRP A 23 -10.14 -7.44 -18.46
N ALA A 24 -10.11 -7.28 -19.78
CA ALA A 24 -10.99 -8.02 -20.66
C ALA A 24 -10.82 -9.56 -20.55
N ALA A 25 -9.58 -10.03 -20.40
CA ALA A 25 -9.28 -11.46 -20.19
C ALA A 25 -9.74 -11.96 -18.81
N ILE A 26 -9.59 -11.15 -17.77
CA ILE A 26 -10.08 -11.44 -16.42
C ILE A 26 -11.60 -11.60 -16.43
N ARG A 27 -12.32 -10.63 -17.01
CA ARG A 27 -13.79 -10.69 -17.13
C ARG A 27 -14.26 -11.96 -17.83
N LYS A 28 -13.69 -12.25 -19.00
CA LYS A 28 -14.03 -13.47 -19.75
C LYS A 28 -13.81 -14.74 -18.92
N TYR A 29 -12.78 -14.74 -18.06
CA TYR A 29 -12.53 -15.91 -17.20
C TYR A 29 -13.52 -16.00 -16.05
N ILE A 30 -13.87 -14.88 -15.41
CA ILE A 30 -14.90 -14.81 -14.36
C ILE A 30 -16.25 -15.32 -14.90
N GLU A 31 -16.66 -14.84 -16.09
CA GLU A 31 -17.88 -15.25 -16.77
C GLU A 31 -17.87 -16.76 -17.12
N LYS A 32 -16.73 -17.28 -17.61
CA LYS A 32 -16.54 -18.71 -17.87
C LYS A 32 -16.69 -19.57 -16.61
N ARG A 33 -16.34 -19.04 -15.43
CA ARG A 33 -16.47 -19.72 -14.14
C ARG A 33 -17.87 -19.62 -13.54
N GLY A 34 -18.80 -18.94 -14.21
CA GLY A 34 -20.19 -18.79 -13.76
C GLY A 34 -20.35 -17.92 -12.51
N VAL A 35 -19.39 -16.99 -12.26
CA VAL A 35 -19.47 -16.07 -11.11
C VAL A 35 -20.37 -14.90 -11.45
N GLU A 36 -21.34 -14.64 -10.60
CA GLU A 36 -22.17 -13.44 -10.68
C GLU A 36 -21.44 -12.24 -10.08
N TYR A 37 -21.44 -11.12 -10.78
CA TYR A 37 -20.77 -9.91 -10.33
C TYR A 37 -21.43 -8.66 -10.89
N ASP A 38 -21.31 -7.58 -10.14
CA ASP A 38 -21.44 -6.22 -10.63
C ASP A 38 -20.07 -5.58 -10.68
N PHE A 39 -19.80 -4.74 -11.68
CA PHE A 39 -18.54 -4.04 -11.72
C PHE A 39 -18.72 -2.54 -11.86
N VAL A 40 -17.84 -1.82 -11.22
CA VAL A 40 -17.73 -0.36 -11.31
C VAL A 40 -16.30 0.01 -11.69
N GLN A 41 -16.17 1.04 -12.51
CA GLN A 41 -14.87 1.52 -12.98
C GLN A 41 -14.48 2.80 -12.26
N SER A 42 -13.25 2.85 -11.79
CA SER A 42 -12.67 4.05 -11.21
C SER A 42 -12.47 5.14 -12.27
N GLU A 43 -12.89 6.35 -11.96
CA GLU A 43 -12.74 7.54 -12.82
C GLU A 43 -11.43 8.30 -12.54
N GLY A 44 -10.83 8.09 -11.37
CA GLY A 44 -9.62 8.79 -10.95
C GLY A 44 -9.26 8.52 -9.48
N TYR A 45 -8.34 9.30 -8.94
CA TYR A 45 -7.94 9.21 -7.53
C TYR A 45 -9.13 9.47 -6.60
N GLY A 46 -9.23 8.70 -5.50
CA GLY A 46 -10.28 8.76 -4.51
C GLY A 46 -11.60 8.12 -4.95
N SER A 47 -11.77 7.80 -6.24
CA SER A 47 -13.01 7.18 -6.71
C SER A 47 -13.17 5.74 -6.23
N VAL A 48 -12.08 4.99 -6.09
CA VAL A 48 -12.12 3.61 -5.57
C VAL A 48 -12.59 3.60 -4.12
N GLU A 49 -12.18 4.58 -3.31
CA GLU A 49 -12.62 4.74 -1.93
C GLU A 49 -14.14 4.97 -1.84
N ARG A 50 -14.68 5.87 -2.66
CA ARG A 50 -16.11 6.13 -2.74
C ARG A 50 -16.90 4.91 -3.23
N LEU A 51 -16.38 4.22 -4.27
CA LEU A 51 -17.03 3.04 -4.85
C LEU A 51 -17.03 1.85 -3.90
N SER A 52 -15.94 1.63 -3.16
CA SER A 52 -15.89 0.55 -2.18
C SER A 52 -16.84 0.78 -1.01
N LYS A 53 -16.90 2.03 -0.49
CA LYS A 53 -17.91 2.39 0.51
C LYS A 53 -19.34 2.12 -0.01
N MET A 54 -19.65 2.57 -1.23
CA MET A 54 -20.95 2.35 -1.86
C MET A 54 -21.30 0.85 -1.95
N LEU A 55 -20.34 -0.01 -2.34
CA LEU A 55 -20.58 -1.45 -2.40
C LEU A 55 -20.82 -2.05 -1.00
N CYS A 56 -20.05 -1.62 0.02
CA CYS A 56 -20.29 -2.04 1.39
C CYS A 56 -21.71 -1.62 1.86
N ASP A 57 -22.09 -0.36 1.67
CA ASP A 57 -23.39 0.17 2.05
C ASP A 57 -24.54 -0.54 1.30
N ASN A 58 -24.28 -1.10 0.12
CA ASN A 58 -25.19 -1.96 -0.63
C ASN A 58 -25.08 -3.46 -0.26
N ASN A 59 -24.45 -3.79 0.87
CA ASN A 59 -24.37 -5.12 1.47
C ASN A 59 -23.72 -6.18 0.56
N TYR A 60 -22.65 -5.82 -0.17
CA TYR A 60 -21.82 -6.81 -0.86
C TYR A 60 -20.93 -7.55 0.15
N HIS A 61 -21.00 -8.89 0.13
CA HIS A 61 -20.18 -9.75 1.01
C HIS A 61 -18.76 -9.99 0.48
N THR A 62 -18.52 -9.73 -0.79
CA THR A 62 -17.21 -9.87 -1.42
C THR A 62 -16.94 -8.69 -2.31
N ILE A 63 -15.90 -7.93 -1.98
CA ILE A 63 -15.40 -6.86 -2.84
C ILE A 63 -14.08 -7.31 -3.43
N VAL A 64 -13.95 -7.20 -4.75
CA VAL A 64 -12.75 -7.57 -5.50
C VAL A 64 -12.17 -6.35 -6.19
N VAL A 65 -10.96 -5.96 -5.80
CA VAL A 65 -10.24 -4.88 -6.47
C VAL A 65 -9.43 -5.46 -7.61
N VAL A 66 -9.63 -4.96 -8.83
CA VAL A 66 -8.78 -5.25 -9.98
C VAL A 66 -7.86 -4.05 -10.20
N GLY A 67 -6.66 -4.11 -9.63
CA GLY A 67 -5.79 -2.92 -9.56
C GLY A 67 -4.41 -3.21 -8.97
N ASN A 68 -3.82 -2.19 -8.39
CA ASN A 68 -2.54 -2.21 -7.69
C ASN A 68 -2.70 -1.87 -6.20
N ASP A 69 -1.59 -1.78 -5.46
CA ASP A 69 -1.60 -1.48 -4.03
C ASP A 69 -2.31 -0.15 -3.70
N SER A 70 -2.14 0.88 -4.55
CA SER A 70 -2.85 2.16 -4.33
C SER A 70 -4.37 2.03 -4.46
N ALA A 71 -4.85 1.26 -5.46
CA ALA A 71 -6.28 1.00 -5.61
C ALA A 71 -6.82 0.15 -4.45
N LEU A 72 -6.02 -0.81 -3.97
CA LEU A 72 -6.36 -1.62 -2.80
C LEU A 72 -6.42 -0.76 -1.53
N ASN A 73 -5.50 0.18 -1.38
CA ASN A 73 -5.50 1.13 -0.26
C ASN A 73 -6.74 2.04 -0.27
N GLU A 74 -7.09 2.59 -1.43
CA GLU A 74 -8.34 3.37 -1.55
C GLU A 74 -9.56 2.51 -1.19
N ALA A 75 -9.62 1.25 -1.68
CA ALA A 75 -10.73 0.35 -1.34
C ALA A 75 -10.81 0.06 0.16
N LEU A 76 -9.67 -0.23 0.79
CA LEU A 76 -9.59 -0.40 2.25
C LEU A 76 -10.16 0.81 2.99
N ASN A 77 -9.76 2.02 2.60
CA ASN A 77 -10.22 3.24 3.26
C ASN A 77 -11.71 3.48 3.08
N GLY A 78 -12.29 3.10 1.95
CA GLY A 78 -13.73 3.14 1.73
C GLY A 78 -14.49 2.10 2.56
N ILE A 79 -13.95 0.88 2.67
CA ILE A 79 -14.49 -0.19 3.52
C ILE A 79 -14.50 0.25 4.99
N CYS A 80 -13.40 0.81 5.48
CA CYS A 80 -13.27 1.28 6.86
C CYS A 80 -14.17 2.50 7.20
N ARG A 81 -14.72 3.16 6.18
CA ARG A 81 -15.69 4.27 6.34
C ARG A 81 -17.14 3.81 6.24
N SER A 82 -17.39 2.55 5.89
CA SER A 82 -18.76 2.02 5.91
C SER A 82 -19.23 1.83 7.34
N GLU A 83 -20.50 2.13 7.60
CA GLU A 83 -21.09 2.04 8.94
C GLU A 83 -21.36 0.60 9.37
N SER A 84 -21.53 -0.30 8.40
CA SER A 84 -21.74 -1.72 8.65
C SER A 84 -21.14 -2.57 7.55
N LEU A 85 -20.53 -3.70 7.95
CA LEU A 85 -20.06 -4.73 7.05
C LEU A 85 -20.78 -6.04 7.36
N PRO A 86 -21.11 -6.88 6.36
CA PRO A 86 -21.55 -8.23 6.60
C PRO A 86 -20.54 -9.01 7.47
N GLU A 87 -21.01 -9.88 8.37
CA GLU A 87 -20.14 -10.68 9.24
C GLU A 87 -19.09 -11.49 8.45
N ASP A 88 -19.49 -11.99 7.28
CA ASP A 88 -18.64 -12.77 6.40
C ASP A 88 -18.02 -11.93 5.26
N PHE A 89 -17.96 -10.61 5.42
CA PHE A 89 -17.31 -9.73 4.46
C PHE A 89 -15.87 -10.16 4.16
N ALA A 90 -15.48 -10.10 2.89
CA ALA A 90 -14.10 -10.38 2.49
C ALA A 90 -13.64 -9.49 1.34
N LEU A 91 -12.39 -9.04 1.43
CA LEU A 91 -11.70 -8.25 0.41
C LEU A 91 -10.77 -9.15 -0.40
N GLY A 92 -10.84 -9.07 -1.73
CA GLY A 92 -9.95 -9.74 -2.65
C GLY A 92 -9.22 -8.77 -3.59
N LEU A 93 -8.05 -9.16 -4.06
CA LEU A 93 -7.27 -8.40 -5.04
C LEU A 93 -6.91 -9.27 -6.25
N ILE A 94 -7.20 -8.77 -7.44
CA ILE A 94 -6.66 -9.28 -8.71
C ILE A 94 -5.63 -8.27 -9.19
N PRO A 95 -4.32 -8.57 -9.13
CA PRO A 95 -3.28 -7.62 -9.51
C PRO A 95 -3.40 -7.24 -10.99
N ASN A 96 -3.50 -5.95 -11.26
CA ASN A 96 -3.60 -5.44 -12.63
C ASN A 96 -2.94 -4.06 -12.75
N GLY A 97 -1.64 -4.01 -12.63
CA GLY A 97 -0.91 -2.75 -12.67
C GLY A 97 0.53 -2.92 -12.25
N ILE A 98 1.08 -1.88 -11.64
CA ILE A 98 2.43 -1.84 -11.10
C ILE A 98 2.33 -1.43 -9.65
N GLY A 99 3.25 -1.99 -8.83
CA GLY A 99 3.15 -1.88 -7.39
C GLY A 99 2.06 -2.83 -6.88
N ASN A 100 2.38 -4.10 -6.86
CA ASN A 100 1.52 -5.17 -6.34
C ASN A 100 2.30 -5.95 -5.27
N ASP A 101 2.90 -5.22 -4.34
CA ASP A 101 3.76 -5.82 -3.30
C ASP A 101 2.93 -6.61 -2.30
N PHE A 102 1.74 -6.11 -1.97
CA PHE A 102 0.83 -6.83 -1.10
C PHE A 102 0.34 -8.15 -1.75
N ALA A 103 0.00 -8.13 -3.05
CA ALA A 103 -0.35 -9.35 -3.76
C ALA A 103 0.83 -10.34 -3.84
N ARG A 104 2.05 -9.85 -4.06
CA ARG A 104 3.26 -10.69 -4.09
C ARG A 104 3.54 -11.38 -2.76
N PHE A 105 3.27 -10.72 -1.65
CA PHE A 105 3.37 -11.35 -0.33
C PHE A 105 2.51 -12.62 -0.25
N TRP A 106 1.31 -12.60 -0.84
CA TRP A 106 0.41 -13.77 -0.91
C TRP A 106 0.71 -14.71 -2.07
N GLY A 107 1.85 -14.55 -2.75
CA GLY A 107 2.26 -15.40 -3.87
C GLY A 107 1.38 -15.26 -5.11
N VAL A 108 0.86 -14.04 -5.36
CA VAL A 108 0.01 -13.73 -6.50
C VAL A 108 0.71 -12.73 -7.42
N GLY A 109 0.96 -13.15 -8.66
CA GLY A 109 1.52 -12.30 -9.72
C GLY A 109 0.45 -11.71 -10.63
N VAL A 110 0.84 -10.69 -11.40
CA VAL A 110 -0.06 -10.00 -12.35
C VAL A 110 -0.52 -10.93 -13.48
N ASP A 111 0.28 -11.93 -13.82
CA ASP A 111 -0.02 -12.88 -14.90
C ASP A 111 -0.81 -14.11 -14.39
N ASP A 112 -0.93 -14.26 -13.05
CA ASP A 112 -1.61 -15.38 -12.39
C ASP A 112 -3.12 -15.16 -12.20
N TYR A 113 -3.74 -14.28 -13.00
CA TYR A 113 -5.13 -13.85 -12.76
C TYR A 113 -6.13 -15.02 -12.68
N LYS A 114 -5.93 -16.10 -13.43
CA LYS A 114 -6.81 -17.27 -13.37
C LYS A 114 -6.77 -17.94 -12.00
N LYS A 115 -5.55 -18.19 -11.50
CA LYS A 115 -5.33 -18.75 -10.17
C LYS A 115 -5.91 -17.84 -9.09
N THR A 116 -5.79 -16.53 -9.28
CA THR A 116 -6.34 -15.54 -8.35
C THR A 116 -7.86 -15.58 -8.33
N VAL A 117 -8.51 -15.60 -9.50
CA VAL A 117 -9.96 -15.73 -9.59
C VAL A 117 -10.43 -17.03 -8.94
N ASP A 118 -9.75 -18.16 -9.17
CA ASP A 118 -10.08 -19.45 -8.57
C ASP A 118 -9.94 -19.43 -7.03
N ARG A 119 -8.93 -18.73 -6.49
CA ARG A 119 -8.80 -18.49 -5.05
C ARG A 119 -9.96 -17.68 -4.49
N ILE A 120 -10.41 -16.64 -5.21
CA ILE A 120 -11.54 -15.82 -4.78
C ILE A 120 -12.84 -16.63 -4.81
N ILE A 121 -13.04 -17.50 -5.82
CA ILE A 121 -14.18 -18.44 -5.89
C ILE A 121 -14.17 -19.40 -4.69
N ALA A 122 -12.99 -19.94 -4.36
CA ALA A 122 -12.83 -20.83 -3.21
C ALA A 122 -13.05 -20.11 -1.88
N ARG A 123 -13.05 -18.77 -1.88
CA ARG A 123 -13.27 -17.89 -0.72
C ARG A 123 -12.42 -18.28 0.50
N LYS A 124 -11.17 -18.69 0.25
CA LYS A 124 -10.23 -18.98 1.33
C LYS A 124 -9.75 -17.68 1.93
N THR A 125 -10.28 -17.35 3.08
CA THR A 125 -9.96 -16.09 3.79
C THR A 125 -8.97 -16.29 4.91
N ARG A 126 -8.27 -15.22 5.25
CA ARG A 126 -7.51 -15.06 6.47
C ARG A 126 -7.85 -13.70 7.08
N ILE A 127 -8.04 -13.68 8.39
CA ILE A 127 -8.13 -12.42 9.12
C ILE A 127 -6.73 -11.81 9.17
N ILE A 128 -6.62 -10.55 8.79
CA ILE A 128 -5.36 -9.83 8.74
C ILE A 128 -5.41 -8.56 9.57
N ASP A 129 -4.24 -8.13 9.99
CA ASP A 129 -4.04 -6.85 10.66
C ASP A 129 -4.09 -5.71 9.63
N VAL A 130 -4.54 -4.55 10.07
CA VAL A 130 -4.57 -3.32 9.29
C VAL A 130 -3.82 -2.24 10.05
N GLY A 131 -2.90 -1.54 9.38
CA GLY A 131 -2.28 -0.38 9.97
C GLY A 131 -3.17 0.85 9.85
N VAL A 132 -3.14 1.73 10.84
CA VAL A 132 -3.82 3.03 10.80
C VAL A 132 -2.84 4.14 11.07
N CYS A 133 -2.89 5.18 10.25
CA CYS A 133 -2.17 6.43 10.42
C CYS A 133 -3.16 7.53 10.81
N VAL A 134 -2.92 8.17 11.94
CA VAL A 134 -3.74 9.28 12.46
C VAL A 134 -2.89 10.55 12.47
N TYR A 135 -3.36 11.57 11.81
CA TYR A 135 -2.75 12.89 11.75
C TYR A 135 -3.83 13.99 11.76
N THR A 136 -3.42 15.22 11.89
CA THR A 136 -4.34 16.36 11.86
C THR A 136 -4.24 17.06 10.50
N ASP A 137 -5.35 17.36 9.87
CA ASP A 137 -5.38 18.11 8.60
C ASP A 137 -5.17 19.63 8.80
N GLU A 138 -5.30 20.40 7.72
CA GLU A 138 -5.10 21.85 7.74
C GLU A 138 -6.13 22.59 8.60
N ASP A 139 -7.29 21.99 8.83
CA ASP A 139 -8.40 22.54 9.64
C ASP A 139 -8.35 22.05 11.10
N ASN A 140 -7.25 21.43 11.52
CA ASN A 140 -7.06 20.78 12.82
C ASN A 140 -8.07 19.65 13.11
N VAL A 141 -8.59 19.00 12.09
CA VAL A 141 -9.48 17.84 12.22
C VAL A 141 -8.63 16.55 12.19
N PRO A 142 -8.83 15.64 13.16
CA PRO A 142 -8.17 14.34 13.14
C PRO A 142 -8.60 13.51 11.93
N VAL A 143 -7.65 13.11 11.11
CA VAL A 143 -7.85 12.24 9.94
C VAL A 143 -7.27 10.87 10.22
N ARG A 144 -8.03 9.82 9.88
CA ARG A 144 -7.58 8.42 9.92
C ARG A 144 -7.42 7.89 8.51
N ARG A 145 -6.27 7.30 8.22
CA ARG A 145 -6.00 6.60 6.95
C ARG A 145 -5.46 5.21 7.25
N TYR A 146 -6.01 4.22 6.58
CA TYR A 146 -5.68 2.81 6.78
C TYR A 146 -4.70 2.34 5.71
N PHE A 147 -3.87 1.35 6.05
CA PHE A 147 -2.91 0.76 5.11
C PHE A 147 -2.70 -0.73 5.37
N LEU A 148 -2.36 -1.47 4.31
CA LEU A 148 -2.08 -2.91 4.35
C LEU A 148 -0.60 -3.22 4.28
N ASN A 149 0.16 -2.43 3.51
CA ASN A 149 1.58 -2.68 3.29
C ASN A 149 2.45 -1.82 4.20
N CYS A 150 2.51 -0.51 3.97
CA CYS A 150 3.38 0.36 4.77
C CYS A 150 3.10 1.85 4.66
N VAL A 151 3.61 2.59 5.66
CA VAL A 151 3.83 4.04 5.61
C VAL A 151 5.29 4.29 5.25
N ASN A 152 5.55 5.11 4.23
CA ASN A 152 6.89 5.60 3.90
C ASN A 152 7.01 7.09 4.19
N ILE A 153 8.13 7.50 4.78
CA ILE A 153 8.48 8.90 5.06
C ILE A 153 9.85 9.19 4.44
N GLY A 154 9.97 10.29 3.71
CA GLY A 154 11.21 10.72 3.08
C GLY A 154 11.46 10.08 1.72
N LEU A 155 12.60 9.41 1.51
CA LEU A 155 13.03 8.91 0.19
C LEU A 155 12.00 7.98 -0.44
N GLY A 156 11.47 7.01 0.30
CA GLY A 156 10.48 6.06 -0.22
C GLY A 156 9.25 6.77 -0.79
N ALA A 157 8.66 7.71 -0.04
CA ALA A 157 7.53 8.51 -0.48
C ALA A 157 7.88 9.42 -1.68
N ARG A 158 9.09 10.01 -1.70
CA ARG A 158 9.54 10.81 -2.85
C ARG A 158 9.64 10.01 -4.13
N LEU A 159 10.17 8.79 -4.07
CA LEU A 159 10.25 7.90 -5.24
C LEU A 159 8.85 7.54 -5.76
N ILE A 160 7.90 7.27 -4.87
CA ILE A 160 6.51 7.04 -5.22
C ILE A 160 5.90 8.26 -5.92
N ASP A 161 6.09 9.47 -5.38
CA ASP A 161 5.60 10.71 -5.97
C ASP A 161 6.17 10.95 -7.38
N ILE A 162 7.47 10.79 -7.56
CA ILE A 162 8.15 10.97 -8.84
C ILE A 162 7.63 9.94 -9.87
N THR A 163 7.54 8.67 -9.49
CA THR A 163 7.11 7.60 -10.39
C THR A 163 5.64 7.72 -10.76
N SER A 164 4.77 8.13 -9.82
CA SER A 164 3.36 8.35 -10.09
C SER A 164 3.13 9.54 -11.03
N LYS A 165 3.80 10.67 -10.79
CA LYS A 165 3.73 11.86 -11.66
C LYS A 165 4.25 11.56 -13.07
N ALA A 166 5.38 10.89 -13.16
CA ALA A 166 5.94 10.53 -14.46
C ALA A 166 5.07 9.53 -15.22
N THR A 167 4.45 8.57 -14.54
CA THR A 167 3.50 7.64 -15.17
C THR A 167 2.27 8.38 -15.70
N ARG A 168 1.80 9.38 -14.97
CA ARG A 168 0.66 10.22 -15.38
C ARG A 168 0.98 11.07 -16.62
N LEU A 169 2.19 11.63 -16.69
CA LEU A 169 2.60 12.53 -17.78
C LEU A 169 3.07 11.76 -19.03
N MET A 170 3.77 10.66 -18.87
CA MET A 170 4.52 9.98 -19.95
C MET A 170 3.89 8.65 -20.37
N GLY A 171 2.85 8.18 -19.69
CA GLY A 171 2.15 6.94 -20.02
C GLY A 171 3.09 5.72 -20.05
N SER A 172 3.23 5.09 -21.24
CA SER A 172 4.03 3.87 -21.42
C SER A 172 5.55 4.08 -21.47
N LYS A 173 6.05 5.32 -21.51
CA LYS A 173 7.49 5.63 -21.61
C LYS A 173 8.20 5.54 -20.25
N ARG A 174 8.02 4.46 -19.53
CA ARG A 174 8.50 4.23 -18.16
C ARG A 174 10.01 4.20 -17.99
N LEU A 175 10.74 3.80 -18.99
CA LEU A 175 12.21 3.71 -18.94
C LEU A 175 12.86 5.06 -18.64
N SER A 176 12.19 6.16 -18.97
CA SER A 176 12.68 7.52 -18.68
C SER A 176 12.55 7.94 -17.22
N VAL A 177 11.78 7.19 -16.38
CA VAL A 177 11.63 7.50 -14.95
C VAL A 177 12.76 6.91 -14.12
N ILE A 178 13.34 5.79 -14.54
CA ILE A 178 14.40 5.08 -13.81
C ILE A 178 15.60 5.98 -13.53
N PRO A 179 16.17 6.71 -14.51
CA PRO A 179 17.31 7.62 -14.24
C PRO A 179 16.96 8.70 -13.22
N VAL A 180 15.75 9.26 -13.28
CA VAL A 180 15.31 10.31 -12.35
C VAL A 180 15.15 9.73 -10.94
N ALA A 181 14.61 8.53 -10.79
CA ALA A 181 14.51 7.85 -9.51
C ALA A 181 15.89 7.56 -8.93
N ILE A 182 16.82 7.04 -9.75
CA ILE A 182 18.20 6.79 -9.36
C ILE A 182 18.88 8.10 -8.92
N ALA A 183 18.79 9.16 -9.71
CA ALA A 183 19.38 10.47 -9.36
C ALA A 183 18.86 10.97 -7.99
N ASN A 184 17.55 10.84 -7.72
CA ASN A 184 16.97 11.22 -6.42
C ASN A 184 17.52 10.40 -5.25
N VAL A 185 17.84 9.12 -5.45
CA VAL A 185 18.51 8.32 -4.41
C VAL A 185 19.93 8.83 -4.17
N PHE A 186 20.67 9.13 -5.24
CA PHE A 186 22.06 9.64 -5.14
C PHE A 186 22.15 11.07 -4.57
N GLU A 187 21.09 11.87 -4.64
CA GLU A 187 21.02 13.16 -3.93
C GLU A 187 21.13 12.99 -2.41
N ARG A 188 20.80 11.81 -1.87
CA ARG A 188 20.86 11.47 -0.44
C ARG A 188 20.24 12.55 0.44
N LYS A 189 19.13 13.14 -0.01
CA LYS A 189 18.38 14.12 0.79
C LYS A 189 17.93 13.49 2.08
N SER A 190 18.29 14.10 3.17
CA SER A 190 17.94 13.72 4.53
C SER A 190 17.07 14.78 5.18
N PHE A 191 16.47 14.44 6.27
CA PHE A 191 15.65 15.32 7.09
C PHE A 191 15.83 14.94 8.57
N ASN A 192 15.65 15.91 9.45
CA ASN A 192 15.62 15.64 10.87
C ASN A 192 14.30 14.98 11.24
N VAL A 193 14.36 14.03 12.15
CA VAL A 193 13.21 13.31 12.62
C VAL A 193 13.22 13.21 14.15
N HIS A 194 12.03 13.22 14.73
CA HIS A 194 11.80 12.84 16.11
C HIS A 194 10.67 11.81 16.15
N ILE A 195 11.00 10.57 16.51
CA ILE A 195 10.06 9.43 16.57
C ILE A 195 10.09 8.84 17.99
N LYS A 196 8.92 8.57 18.51
CA LYS A 196 8.72 7.74 19.70
C LYS A 196 8.17 6.38 19.28
N ALA A 197 8.97 5.34 19.45
CA ALA A 197 8.63 3.97 19.10
C ALA A 197 8.56 3.14 20.40
N GLU A 198 7.42 3.19 21.07
CA GLU A 198 7.21 2.59 22.41
C GLU A 198 8.27 3.04 23.42
N THR A 199 9.31 2.22 23.63
CA THR A 199 10.39 2.47 24.58
C THR A 199 11.56 3.26 24.00
N GLU A 200 11.61 3.42 22.66
CA GLU A 200 12.73 4.06 21.96
C GLU A 200 12.36 5.50 21.57
N ASP A 201 13.25 6.44 21.88
CA ASP A 201 13.17 7.82 21.41
C ASP A 201 14.26 8.04 20.35
N ILE A 202 13.86 8.16 19.08
CA ILE A 202 14.75 8.20 17.94
C ILE A 202 14.79 9.62 17.41
N GLN A 203 15.93 10.27 17.55
CA GLN A 203 16.18 11.63 17.04
C GLN A 203 17.42 11.65 16.16
N GLY A 204 17.37 12.39 15.08
CA GLY A 204 18.53 12.58 14.22
C GLY A 204 18.20 12.78 12.74
N GLU A 205 19.26 12.79 11.94
CA GLU A 205 19.18 12.97 10.49
C GLU A 205 18.99 11.60 9.80
N VAL A 206 17.86 11.44 9.10
CA VAL A 206 17.52 10.21 8.37
C VAL A 206 17.22 10.49 6.91
N MET A 207 17.31 9.47 6.07
CA MET A 207 17.01 9.54 4.64
C MET A 207 15.64 8.95 4.32
N SER A 208 15.25 7.90 5.03
CA SER A 208 13.97 7.19 4.83
C SER A 208 13.53 6.51 6.11
N ILE A 209 12.21 6.45 6.29
CA ILE A 209 11.57 5.62 7.31
C ILE A 209 10.49 4.82 6.61
N CYS A 210 10.43 3.52 6.90
CA CYS A 210 9.34 2.65 6.48
C CYS A 210 8.73 2.01 7.74
N ILE A 211 7.43 2.16 7.91
CA ILE A 211 6.64 1.53 8.97
C ILE A 211 5.74 0.51 8.29
N GLY A 212 6.11 -0.77 8.36
CA GLY A 212 5.51 -1.86 7.61
C GLY A 212 4.56 -2.71 8.45
N ASN A 213 3.37 -2.93 7.93
CA ASN A 213 2.47 -4.02 8.31
C ASN A 213 2.71 -5.26 7.42
N CYS A 214 3.33 -5.04 6.26
CA CYS A 214 3.78 -6.07 5.31
C CYS A 214 5.18 -5.73 4.81
N ILE A 215 5.62 -6.32 3.69
CA ILE A 215 7.02 -6.27 3.20
C ILE A 215 7.56 -4.88 2.85
N GLY A 216 6.74 -3.82 2.87
CA GLY A 216 7.16 -2.42 2.79
C GLY A 216 8.05 -2.12 1.58
N TYR A 217 7.72 -2.63 0.39
CA TYR A 217 8.56 -2.53 -0.81
C TYR A 217 9.99 -3.11 -0.60
N GLY A 218 10.11 -4.12 0.26
CA GLY A 218 11.37 -4.75 0.63
C GLY A 218 12.14 -4.07 1.77
N GLN A 219 11.64 -2.96 2.30
CA GLN A 219 12.27 -2.26 3.42
C GLN A 219 11.98 -2.91 4.78
N THR A 220 10.87 -3.62 4.89
CA THR A 220 10.46 -4.40 6.07
C THR A 220 10.22 -5.88 5.68
N PRO A 221 11.27 -6.60 5.23
CA PRO A 221 11.11 -7.91 4.57
C PRO A 221 10.57 -9.02 5.49
N ASN A 222 10.64 -8.84 6.79
CA ASN A 222 10.18 -9.81 7.80
C ASN A 222 8.78 -9.52 8.32
N SER A 223 8.16 -8.43 7.85
CA SER A 223 6.83 -8.04 8.29
C SER A 223 5.76 -8.93 7.67
N VAL A 224 4.78 -9.32 8.47
CA VAL A 224 3.63 -10.14 8.05
C VAL A 224 2.34 -9.57 8.63
N PRO A 225 1.27 -9.40 7.82
CA PRO A 225 0.07 -8.69 8.23
C PRO A 225 -0.88 -9.55 9.11
N TYR A 226 -0.33 -10.30 10.06
CA TYR A 226 -1.07 -11.16 11.00
C TYR A 226 -0.20 -11.55 12.21
N ASN A 227 0.71 -10.69 12.62
CA ASN A 227 1.57 -10.90 13.79
C ASN A 227 1.38 -9.81 14.86
N PHE A 228 0.39 -8.93 14.66
CA PHE A 228 0.00 -7.85 15.59
C PHE A 228 1.07 -6.76 15.77
N MET A 229 2.07 -6.71 14.90
CA MET A 229 3.22 -5.82 15.05
C MET A 229 3.46 -5.02 13.77
N LEU A 230 4.05 -3.85 13.95
CA LEU A 230 4.63 -3.04 12.88
C LEU A 230 6.15 -3.22 12.90
N ASP A 231 6.74 -3.50 11.75
CA ASP A 231 8.19 -3.45 11.58
C ASP A 231 8.59 -2.06 11.07
N VAL A 232 9.52 -1.43 11.77
CA VAL A 232 10.00 -0.09 11.41
C VAL A 232 11.44 -0.20 10.94
N SER A 233 11.75 0.33 9.77
CA SER A 233 13.13 0.51 9.32
C SER A 233 13.46 2.00 9.20
N VAL A 234 14.42 2.46 9.98
CA VAL A 234 14.93 3.82 9.95
C VAL A 234 16.26 3.80 9.22
N VAL A 235 16.37 4.53 8.11
CA VAL A 235 17.56 4.57 7.28
C VAL A 235 18.30 5.88 7.50
N THR A 236 19.46 5.81 8.14
CA THR A 236 20.35 6.95 8.30
C THR A 236 21.03 7.27 6.98
N ARG A 237 21.58 8.49 6.86
CA ARG A 237 22.21 8.96 5.61
C ARG A 237 23.48 8.17 5.30
N PRO A 238 23.51 7.33 4.23
CA PRO A 238 24.69 6.55 3.87
C PRO A 238 25.72 7.41 3.13
N LYS A 239 26.98 6.96 3.08
CA LYS A 239 27.97 7.46 2.13
C LYS A 239 27.59 7.01 0.71
N TRP A 240 28.00 7.75 -0.32
CA TRP A 240 27.55 7.50 -1.70
C TRP A 240 27.86 6.07 -2.20
N TRP A 241 29.01 5.48 -1.83
CA TRP A 241 29.37 4.11 -2.23
C TRP A 241 28.58 3.04 -1.47
N GLN A 242 28.05 3.35 -0.29
CA GLN A 242 27.23 2.44 0.49
C GLN A 242 25.83 2.25 -0.12
N LEU A 243 25.39 3.20 -0.97
CA LEU A 243 24.11 3.05 -1.68
C LEU A 243 24.07 1.78 -2.53
N LEU A 244 25.18 1.40 -3.16
CA LEU A 244 25.26 0.17 -3.98
C LEU A 244 25.03 -1.09 -3.13
N GLU A 245 25.62 -1.14 -1.92
CA GLU A 245 25.36 -2.20 -0.96
C GLU A 245 23.88 -2.23 -0.54
N GLY A 246 23.30 -1.06 -0.23
CA GLY A 246 21.89 -0.95 0.12
C GLY A 246 20.96 -1.47 -0.96
N PHE A 247 21.21 -1.13 -2.23
CA PHE A 247 20.45 -1.66 -3.36
C PHE A 247 20.60 -3.16 -3.54
N TYR A 248 21.83 -3.67 -3.41
CA TYR A 248 22.09 -5.11 -3.49
C TYR A 248 21.33 -5.87 -2.41
N LEU A 249 21.41 -5.42 -1.16
CA LEU A 249 20.73 -6.04 -0.02
C LEU A 249 19.20 -5.94 -0.15
N LEU A 250 18.68 -4.79 -0.61
CA LEU A 250 17.26 -4.62 -0.88
C LEU A 250 16.76 -5.62 -1.93
N GLY A 251 17.50 -5.75 -3.04
CA GLY A 251 17.16 -6.70 -4.13
C GLY A 251 17.25 -8.17 -3.71
N LYS A 252 18.06 -8.48 -2.68
CA LYS A 252 18.17 -9.83 -2.11
C LYS A 252 17.20 -10.11 -0.96
N GLY A 253 16.34 -9.16 -0.60
CA GLY A 253 15.43 -9.27 0.56
C GLY A 253 16.18 -9.27 1.91
N LYS A 254 17.41 -8.76 1.95
CA LYS A 254 18.27 -8.70 3.15
C LYS A 254 18.51 -7.25 3.61
N PHE A 255 17.55 -6.36 3.36
CA PHE A 255 17.70 -4.93 3.62
C PHE A 255 18.02 -4.60 5.07
N LEU A 256 17.51 -5.37 6.02
CA LEU A 256 17.79 -5.18 7.45
C LEU A 256 19.26 -5.46 7.84
N ASN A 257 20.04 -6.11 6.98
CA ASN A 257 21.48 -6.33 7.20
C ASN A 257 22.33 -5.12 6.75
N TYR A 258 21.68 -4.12 6.14
CA TYR A 258 22.38 -2.91 5.74
C TYR A 258 22.70 -2.06 6.97
N LYS A 259 23.97 -1.71 7.16
CA LYS A 259 24.48 -1.04 8.36
C LYS A 259 23.84 0.33 8.67
N ASN A 260 23.25 0.96 7.66
CA ASN A 260 22.55 2.23 7.82
C ASN A 260 21.06 2.04 8.12
N VAL A 261 20.57 0.81 8.26
CA VAL A 261 19.21 0.48 8.63
C VAL A 261 19.15 0.11 10.10
N HIS A 262 18.29 0.78 10.83
CA HIS A 262 18.00 0.50 12.24
C HIS A 262 16.56 -0.05 12.31
N PRO A 263 16.41 -1.38 12.52
CA PRO A 263 15.10 -2.00 12.59
C PRO A 263 14.53 -1.94 14.01
N TYR A 264 13.21 -1.72 14.08
CA TYR A 264 12.43 -1.80 15.31
C TYR A 264 11.17 -2.62 15.05
N ARG A 265 10.59 -3.20 16.10
CA ARG A 265 9.32 -3.90 16.04
C ARG A 265 8.43 -3.43 17.19
N VAL A 266 7.27 -2.88 16.85
CA VAL A 266 6.41 -2.14 17.78
C VAL A 266 4.93 -2.30 17.42
N HIS A 267 4.03 -1.99 18.34
CA HIS A 267 2.59 -1.90 18.06
C HIS A 267 2.20 -0.49 17.59
N LYS A 268 2.97 0.51 18.04
CA LYS A 268 2.66 1.92 17.84
C LYS A 268 3.93 2.74 17.63
N VAL A 269 3.83 3.72 16.73
CA VAL A 269 4.86 4.73 16.47
C VAL A 269 4.22 6.11 16.49
N GLU A 270 4.84 7.05 17.18
CA GLU A 270 4.49 8.46 17.11
C GLU A 270 5.61 9.24 16.43
N VAL A 271 5.34 9.76 15.25
CA VAL A 271 6.25 10.65 14.52
C VAL A 271 5.93 12.07 14.94
N MET A 272 6.73 12.59 15.87
CA MET A 272 6.53 13.92 16.47
C MET A 272 6.90 15.01 15.49
N ASP A 273 8.00 14.80 14.73
CA ASP A 273 8.46 15.70 13.69
C ASP A 273 9.15 14.90 12.57
N ALA A 274 8.90 15.28 11.35
CA ALA A 274 9.59 14.80 10.15
C ALA A 274 9.87 15.95 9.16
N GLY A 275 9.83 17.18 9.63
CA GLY A 275 10.03 18.38 8.82
C GLY A 275 9.10 18.43 7.61
N LYS A 276 9.68 18.67 6.43
CA LYS A 276 8.94 18.70 5.14
C LYS A 276 9.06 17.38 4.36
N ALA A 277 9.34 16.25 5.04
CA ALA A 277 9.44 14.97 4.38
C ALA A 277 8.08 14.54 3.83
N LYS A 278 8.09 14.03 2.60
CA LYS A 278 6.87 13.44 2.02
C LYS A 278 6.50 12.16 2.74
N VAL A 279 5.21 11.92 2.83
CA VAL A 279 4.63 10.70 3.42
C VAL A 279 3.75 10.01 2.40
N SER A 280 3.79 8.68 2.36
CA SER A 280 2.89 7.88 1.54
C SER A 280 2.40 6.65 2.30
N LEU A 281 1.16 6.25 2.03
CA LEU A 281 0.54 5.02 2.50
C LEU A 281 0.25 4.13 1.30
N ASP A 282 0.79 2.92 1.25
CA ASP A 282 0.57 1.91 0.19
C ASP A 282 0.66 2.48 -1.24
N GLY A 283 1.58 3.43 -1.46
CA GLY A 283 1.75 4.08 -2.75
C GLY A 283 0.88 5.33 -2.99
N CYS A 284 0.00 5.69 -2.07
CA CYS A 284 -0.77 6.93 -2.10
C CYS A 284 -0.02 8.02 -1.33
N ILE A 285 0.28 9.15 -1.97
CA ILE A 285 0.89 10.30 -1.29
C ILE A 285 -0.15 10.98 -0.41
N LEU A 286 0.23 11.28 0.84
CA LEU A 286 -0.57 12.16 1.69
C LEU A 286 -0.27 13.62 1.32
N ASP A 287 -1.30 14.32 0.92
CA ASP A 287 -1.22 15.70 0.44
C ASP A 287 -1.75 16.65 1.53
N ALA A 288 -0.97 16.80 2.61
CA ALA A 288 -1.24 17.75 3.67
C ALA A 288 0.04 18.51 4.01
N LYS A 289 -0.07 19.79 4.38
CA LYS A 289 1.09 20.66 4.64
C LYS A 289 1.84 20.29 5.91
N ASN A 290 1.12 19.85 6.94
CA ASN A 290 1.67 19.50 8.24
C ASN A 290 1.16 18.11 8.63
N LEU A 291 1.90 17.07 8.29
CA LEU A 291 1.54 15.69 8.61
C LEU A 291 2.01 15.24 10.00
N THR A 292 2.86 16.03 10.64
CA THR A 292 3.36 15.74 11.99
C THR A 292 2.80 16.75 13.01
N PRO A 293 2.50 16.31 14.25
CA PRO A 293 2.65 14.95 14.74
C PRO A 293 1.67 13.96 14.10
N MET A 294 2.15 12.74 13.80
CA MET A 294 1.30 11.64 13.34
C MET A 294 1.51 10.40 14.20
N ARG A 295 0.45 9.61 14.38
CA ARG A 295 0.49 8.32 15.07
C ARG A 295 0.20 7.21 14.08
N VAL A 296 1.03 6.18 14.09
CA VAL A 296 0.85 4.97 13.31
C VAL A 296 0.73 3.80 14.28
N GLU A 297 -0.33 3.02 14.16
CA GLU A 297 -0.60 1.88 15.05
C GLU A 297 -1.21 0.71 14.29
N ILE A 298 -1.08 -0.48 14.86
CA ILE A 298 -1.68 -1.69 14.31
C ILE A 298 -3.09 -1.88 14.85
N MET A 299 -4.01 -2.30 13.99
CA MET A 299 -5.35 -2.79 14.33
C MET A 299 -5.37 -4.29 14.09
N PRO A 300 -5.26 -5.11 15.14
CA PRO A 300 -5.18 -6.55 15.02
C PRO A 300 -6.48 -7.16 14.48
N GLU A 301 -6.36 -8.23 13.69
CA GLU A 301 -7.49 -9.05 13.21
C GLU A 301 -8.68 -8.23 12.66
N TYR A 302 -8.37 -7.23 11.85
CA TYR A 302 -9.35 -6.22 11.47
C TYR A 302 -10.12 -6.53 10.19
N LEU A 303 -9.53 -7.30 9.25
CA LEU A 303 -10.10 -7.50 7.93
C LEU A 303 -9.98 -8.95 7.46
N ASN A 304 -11.08 -9.52 6.96
CA ASN A 304 -11.01 -10.76 6.20
C ASN A 304 -10.47 -10.51 4.80
N TYR A 305 -9.31 -11.08 4.49
CA TYR A 305 -8.67 -10.99 3.18
C TYR A 305 -8.61 -12.35 2.49
N ILE A 306 -8.90 -12.41 1.18
CA ILE A 306 -8.88 -13.63 0.38
C ILE A 306 -7.44 -13.92 -0.07
N ILE A 307 -6.89 -15.09 0.32
CA ILE A 307 -5.50 -15.51 0.13
C ILE A 307 -5.34 -16.62 -0.91
#